data_dfaeda74efb37cd65830d9c8d6335042
#
_entry.id   dfaeda74efb37cd65830d9c8d6335042
#
_cell.length_a   1.000
_cell.length_b   1.000
_cell.length_c   1.000
_cell.angle_alpha   90.00
_cell.angle_beta   90.00
_cell.angle_gamma   90.00
#
_symmetry.space_group_name_H-M   'P 1'
#
loop_
_entity.id
_entity.type
_entity.pdbx_description
1 polymer ?
#
loop_
_entity_poly.entity_id
_entity_poly.type
_entity_poly.pdbx_seq_one_letter_code
_entity_poly.pdbx_strand_id
1 'polypeptide(L)'
;MSTSSARRRLRRQLAVALSALLTVGWSFGSACAQGPAAAFPARVIRIVPFGTAGGPIDAIARLYAEKLQQRWGQTVIVEPRPGASGILAADTVAKAAPDGYTILITLALTHINNAILMPKLPYDPVKDFTPLSQLATGGPMLVARADAPYSDLASFVAFARRHPGLTYGTWGNGSQAHLFGELLKRQTGLNLTHVPYKAEAPAHLDMAGGVLDFAWANPATARAQTQAGKLKVLGITGTRRVSTMPEIATFTEQGFKGYDLDSWIGAYGPANLPAAIATQWTDALREITASAEIRDKLAAYGFEPLGNDPKEFVANYQSDLPRVAELIRAAGVTAQ
;
A
#
# COMPACT_ATOMS: atom_id res chain seq x y z
N MET A 1 -94.80 -23.96 -3.50
CA MET A 1 -93.69 -23.49 -2.67
C MET A 1 -92.38 -24.32 -2.94
N SER A 2 -91.61 -24.12 -4.01
CA SER A 2 -90.40 -24.90 -4.22
C SER A 2 -89.50 -24.35 -5.32
N THR A 3 -89.25 -23.05 -5.39
CA THR A 3 -88.27 -22.49 -6.41
C THR A 3 -87.18 -21.64 -5.79
N SER A 4 -87.23 -21.42 -4.47
CA SER A 4 -86.27 -20.55 -3.75
C SER A 4 -84.93 -21.25 -3.34
N SER A 5 -84.97 -22.54 -3.05
CA SER A 5 -83.82 -23.30 -2.54
C SER A 5 -82.82 -23.71 -3.63
N ALA A 6 -83.29 -23.96 -4.84
CA ALA A 6 -82.44 -24.33 -5.98
C ALA A 6 -81.56 -23.14 -6.44
N ARG A 7 -82.14 -21.92 -6.44
CA ARG A 7 -81.35 -20.69 -6.84
C ARG A 7 -80.27 -20.30 -5.83
N ARG A 8 -80.46 -20.60 -4.54
CA ARG A 8 -79.45 -20.37 -3.51
C ARG A 8 -78.30 -21.36 -3.60
N ARG A 9 -78.56 -22.62 -3.95
CA ARG A 9 -77.47 -23.62 -4.14
C ARG A 9 -76.66 -23.33 -5.38
N LEU A 10 -77.25 -22.91 -6.49
CA LEU A 10 -76.53 -22.56 -7.71
C LEU A 10 -75.65 -21.33 -7.54
N ARG A 11 -76.10 -20.29 -6.82
CA ARG A 11 -75.32 -19.11 -6.49
C ARG A 11 -74.12 -19.42 -5.56
N ARG A 12 -74.28 -20.36 -4.61
CA ARG A 12 -73.17 -20.80 -3.76
C ARG A 12 -72.14 -21.63 -4.52
N GLN A 13 -72.52 -22.46 -5.46
CA GLN A 13 -71.64 -23.26 -6.27
C GLN A 13 -70.92 -22.40 -7.28
N LEU A 14 -71.52 -21.37 -7.87
CA LEU A 14 -70.84 -20.37 -8.73
C LEU A 14 -69.89 -19.46 -7.96
N ALA A 15 -70.20 -19.09 -6.71
CA ALA A 15 -69.28 -18.29 -5.87
C ALA A 15 -68.10 -19.11 -5.43
N VAL A 16 -68.15 -20.38 -5.16
CA VAL A 16 -67.02 -21.24 -4.80
C VAL A 16 -66.14 -21.53 -6.02
N ALA A 17 -66.76 -21.72 -7.21
CA ALA A 17 -65.99 -21.91 -8.45
C ALA A 17 -65.20 -20.64 -8.88
N LEU A 18 -65.78 -19.45 -8.66
CA LEU A 18 -65.11 -18.19 -8.99
C LEU A 18 -64.02 -17.86 -8.00
N SER A 19 -64.10 -18.28 -6.74
CA SER A 19 -63.02 -18.09 -5.72
C SER A 19 -61.85 -19.05 -5.96
N ALA A 20 -62.09 -20.25 -6.53
CA ALA A 20 -61.01 -21.20 -6.85
C ALA A 20 -60.18 -20.80 -8.09
N LEU A 21 -60.76 -20.03 -9.01
CA LEU A 21 -60.05 -19.51 -10.19
C LEU A 21 -59.16 -18.28 -9.92
N LEU A 22 -59.44 -17.55 -8.81
CA LEU A 22 -58.64 -16.37 -8.42
C LEU A 22 -57.37 -16.69 -7.60
N THR A 23 -57.25 -17.91 -7.07
CA THR A 23 -56.06 -18.33 -6.29
C THR A 23 -54.99 -19.02 -7.11
N VAL A 24 -55.21 -19.40 -8.37
CA VAL A 24 -54.20 -20.01 -9.25
C VAL A 24 -53.37 -18.98 -10.03
N GLY A 25 -53.81 -17.70 -10.03
CA GLY A 25 -53.19 -16.65 -10.84
C GLY A 25 -51.98 -15.92 -10.22
N TRP A 26 -51.62 -16.19 -8.94
CA TRP A 26 -50.57 -15.38 -8.24
C TRP A 26 -49.33 -16.16 -7.84
N SER A 27 -49.06 -17.30 -8.44
CA SER A 27 -47.83 -18.06 -8.23
C SER A 27 -46.83 -17.95 -9.39
N PHE A 28 -46.99 -16.97 -10.28
CA PHE A 28 -45.83 -16.53 -11.07
C PHE A 28 -44.97 -15.67 -10.18
N GLY A 29 -44.26 -16.32 -9.23
CA GLY A 29 -43.13 -15.77 -8.58
C GLY A 29 -42.20 -15.28 -9.66
N SER A 30 -41.91 -13.98 -9.65
CA SER A 30 -40.81 -13.39 -10.39
C SER A 30 -39.55 -14.17 -10.04
N ALA A 31 -39.26 -15.25 -10.74
CA ALA A 31 -37.92 -15.73 -10.91
C ALA A 31 -37.20 -14.56 -11.59
N CYS A 32 -36.66 -13.65 -10.79
CA CYS A 32 -35.58 -12.82 -11.27
C CYS A 32 -34.55 -13.81 -11.87
N ALA A 33 -34.62 -13.99 -13.18
CA ALA A 33 -33.51 -14.57 -13.92
C ALA A 33 -32.30 -13.71 -13.56
N GLN A 34 -31.54 -14.17 -12.58
CA GLN A 34 -30.16 -13.73 -12.45
C GLN A 34 -29.53 -14.16 -13.78
N GLY A 35 -29.50 -13.20 -14.71
CA GLY A 35 -28.70 -13.35 -15.90
C GLY A 35 -27.29 -13.78 -15.45
N PRO A 36 -26.55 -14.53 -16.28
CA PRO A 36 -25.20 -14.94 -15.90
C PRO A 36 -24.49 -13.72 -15.33
N ALA A 37 -24.03 -13.84 -14.07
CA ALA A 37 -23.35 -12.75 -13.39
C ALA A 37 -22.29 -12.24 -14.37
N ALA A 38 -22.41 -10.96 -14.76
CA ALA A 38 -21.51 -10.38 -15.76
C ALA A 38 -20.08 -10.71 -15.34
N ALA A 39 -19.32 -11.33 -16.25
CA ALA A 39 -17.96 -11.78 -15.95
C ALA A 39 -17.17 -10.58 -15.39
N PHE A 40 -16.57 -10.73 -14.23
CA PHE A 40 -15.69 -9.69 -13.68
C PHE A 40 -14.40 -9.61 -14.53
N PRO A 41 -13.92 -8.38 -14.86
CA PRO A 41 -14.57 -7.08 -14.67
C PRO A 41 -15.47 -6.68 -15.87
N ALA A 42 -16.60 -6.04 -15.59
CA ALA A 42 -17.55 -5.57 -16.61
C ALA A 42 -17.72 -4.04 -16.67
N ARG A 43 -17.02 -3.30 -15.81
CA ARG A 43 -17.06 -1.83 -15.73
C ARG A 43 -15.73 -1.26 -15.28
N VAL A 44 -15.62 0.06 -15.22
CA VAL A 44 -14.39 0.77 -14.81
C VAL A 44 -13.92 0.32 -13.43
N ILE A 45 -12.64 0.00 -13.35
CA ILE A 45 -11.92 -0.34 -12.12
C ILE A 45 -11.20 0.91 -11.61
N ARG A 46 -11.12 1.07 -10.30
CA ARG A 46 -10.45 2.16 -9.63
C ARG A 46 -9.34 1.63 -8.73
N ILE A 47 -8.11 2.08 -8.99
CA ILE A 47 -6.98 1.88 -8.09
C ILE A 47 -6.78 3.16 -7.29
N VAL A 48 -6.75 3.04 -5.97
CA VAL A 48 -6.49 4.13 -5.03
C VAL A 48 -5.08 3.97 -4.49
N PRO A 49 -4.09 4.71 -5.00
CA PRO A 49 -2.73 4.62 -4.48
C PRO A 49 -2.53 5.46 -3.22
N PHE A 50 -1.58 5.01 -2.38
CA PHE A 50 -0.98 5.83 -1.35
C PHE A 50 -0.24 7.02 -1.95
N GLY A 51 -0.37 8.20 -1.32
CA GLY A 51 0.44 9.36 -1.65
C GLY A 51 -0.14 10.28 -2.73
N THR A 52 0.70 11.17 -3.24
CA THR A 52 0.32 12.22 -4.17
C THR A 52 0.41 11.77 -5.62
N ALA A 53 -0.39 12.41 -6.49
CA ALA A 53 -0.24 12.25 -7.94
C ALA A 53 1.19 12.59 -8.40
N GLY A 54 1.74 11.78 -9.31
CA GLY A 54 3.11 11.91 -9.79
C GLY A 54 4.19 11.39 -8.84
N GLY A 55 3.82 10.92 -7.63
CA GLY A 55 4.76 10.26 -6.72
C GLY A 55 5.08 8.81 -7.15
N PRO A 56 6.10 8.18 -6.53
CA PRO A 56 6.54 6.83 -6.92
C PRO A 56 5.42 5.78 -6.88
N ILE A 57 4.57 5.80 -5.85
CA ILE A 57 3.49 4.82 -5.72
C ILE A 57 2.35 5.08 -6.72
N ASP A 58 2.05 6.35 -7.05
CA ASP A 58 1.13 6.70 -8.12
C ASP A 58 1.66 6.20 -9.48
N ALA A 59 2.95 6.39 -9.76
CA ALA A 59 3.56 5.92 -10.98
C ALA A 59 3.51 4.38 -11.09
N ILE A 60 3.81 3.66 -10.01
CA ILE A 60 3.70 2.20 -9.95
C ILE A 60 2.24 1.78 -10.15
N ALA A 61 1.27 2.42 -9.47
CA ALA A 61 -0.15 2.12 -9.65
C ALA A 61 -0.61 2.30 -11.11
N ARG A 62 -0.09 3.31 -11.83
CA ARG A 62 -0.38 3.53 -13.25
C ARG A 62 0.22 2.46 -14.15
N LEU A 63 1.42 1.96 -13.83
CA LEU A 63 2.01 0.82 -14.55
C LEU A 63 1.13 -0.43 -14.44
N TYR A 64 0.65 -0.75 -13.22
CA TYR A 64 -0.27 -1.86 -13.03
C TYR A 64 -1.62 -1.61 -13.70
N ALA A 65 -2.17 -0.38 -13.62
CA ALA A 65 -3.43 -0.02 -14.27
C ALA A 65 -3.38 -0.25 -15.78
N GLU A 66 -2.30 0.16 -16.44
CA GLU A 66 -2.10 -0.06 -17.87
C GLU A 66 -2.11 -1.55 -18.23
N LYS A 67 -1.36 -2.39 -17.50
CA LYS A 67 -1.29 -3.83 -17.72
C LYS A 67 -2.62 -4.54 -17.43
N LEU A 68 -3.30 -4.13 -16.38
CA LEU A 68 -4.64 -4.64 -16.04
C LEU A 68 -5.66 -4.28 -17.13
N GLN A 69 -5.61 -3.05 -17.65
CA GLN A 69 -6.46 -2.63 -18.77
C GLN A 69 -6.20 -3.48 -20.03
N GLN A 70 -4.94 -3.72 -20.36
CA GLN A 70 -4.56 -4.60 -21.48
C GLN A 70 -5.08 -6.04 -21.28
N ARG A 71 -4.95 -6.58 -20.05
CA ARG A 71 -5.36 -7.95 -19.72
C ARG A 71 -6.87 -8.15 -19.74
N TRP A 72 -7.62 -7.19 -19.18
CA TRP A 72 -9.06 -7.35 -18.94
C TRP A 72 -9.95 -6.63 -19.97
N GLY A 73 -9.38 -5.78 -20.82
CA GLY A 73 -10.15 -5.00 -21.79
C GLY A 73 -11.08 -3.96 -21.15
N GLN A 74 -10.90 -3.67 -19.86
CA GLN A 74 -11.70 -2.71 -19.10
C GLN A 74 -10.85 -1.52 -18.69
N THR A 75 -11.45 -0.34 -18.67
CA THR A 75 -10.78 0.89 -18.21
C THR A 75 -10.37 0.76 -16.75
N VAL A 76 -9.11 1.04 -16.45
CA VAL A 76 -8.56 1.09 -15.08
C VAL A 76 -8.07 2.50 -14.80
N ILE A 77 -8.70 3.20 -13.88
CA ILE A 77 -8.31 4.56 -13.47
C ILE A 77 -7.51 4.54 -12.18
N VAL A 78 -6.59 5.49 -12.06
CA VAL A 78 -5.79 5.68 -10.84
C VAL A 78 -6.23 6.99 -10.21
N GLU A 79 -6.74 6.91 -8.98
CA GLU A 79 -7.30 8.03 -8.22
C GLU A 79 -6.55 8.21 -6.89
N PRO A 80 -5.47 9.01 -6.84
CA PRO A 80 -4.71 9.25 -5.61
C PRO A 80 -5.56 9.93 -4.54
N ARG A 81 -5.41 9.45 -3.29
CA ARG A 81 -6.03 10.05 -2.09
C ARG A 81 -4.93 10.41 -1.09
N PRO A 82 -4.23 11.53 -1.30
CA PRO A 82 -3.11 11.92 -0.44
C PRO A 82 -3.59 12.39 0.93
N GLY A 83 -2.74 12.23 1.93
CA GLY A 83 -2.90 12.81 3.26
C GLY A 83 -2.90 11.80 4.40
N ALA A 84 -2.66 12.31 5.62
CA ALA A 84 -2.66 11.59 6.87
C ALA A 84 -1.88 10.26 6.81
N SER A 85 -0.64 10.28 6.31
CA SER A 85 0.20 9.07 6.18
C SER A 85 -0.50 7.90 5.45
N GLY A 86 -1.32 8.21 4.43
CA GLY A 86 -2.05 7.22 3.63
C GLY A 86 -3.37 6.74 4.23
N ILE A 87 -3.77 7.24 5.39
CA ILE A 87 -5.03 6.87 6.05
C ILE A 87 -6.22 7.15 5.12
N LEU A 88 -6.24 8.29 4.40
CA LEU A 88 -7.36 8.63 3.52
C LEU A 88 -7.53 7.63 2.36
N ALA A 89 -6.44 7.14 1.79
CA ALA A 89 -6.47 6.12 0.75
C ALA A 89 -6.98 4.79 1.30
N ALA A 90 -6.42 4.34 2.42
CA ALA A 90 -6.82 3.08 3.06
C ALA A 90 -8.28 3.11 3.52
N ASP A 91 -8.74 4.17 4.19
CA ASP A 91 -10.13 4.33 4.62
C ASP A 91 -11.12 4.34 3.45
N THR A 92 -10.74 4.96 2.32
CA THR A 92 -11.56 4.95 1.10
C THR A 92 -11.82 3.51 0.61
N VAL A 93 -10.81 2.65 0.65
CA VAL A 93 -10.94 1.26 0.17
C VAL A 93 -11.56 0.35 1.22
N ALA A 94 -11.23 0.53 2.50
CA ALA A 94 -11.87 -0.20 3.60
C ALA A 94 -13.40 -0.09 3.57
N LYS A 95 -13.93 1.07 3.18
CA LYS A 95 -15.38 1.37 3.09
C LYS A 95 -15.98 1.13 1.70
N ALA A 96 -15.19 0.66 0.74
CA ALA A 96 -15.69 0.38 -0.60
C ALA A 96 -16.53 -0.91 -0.63
N ALA A 97 -17.41 -1.04 -1.65
CA ALA A 97 -18.13 -2.27 -1.88
C ALA A 97 -17.16 -3.43 -2.20
N PRO A 98 -17.39 -4.65 -1.65
CA PRO A 98 -16.53 -5.81 -1.87
C PRO A 98 -16.80 -6.48 -3.23
N ASP A 99 -16.78 -5.72 -4.29
CA ASP A 99 -17.14 -6.15 -5.65
C ASP A 99 -15.93 -6.19 -6.61
N GLY A 100 -14.73 -5.88 -6.11
CA GLY A 100 -13.48 -5.93 -6.85
C GLY A 100 -13.17 -4.68 -7.70
N TYR A 101 -14.05 -3.68 -7.73
CA TYR A 101 -13.86 -2.49 -8.58
C TYR A 101 -13.11 -1.33 -7.90
N THR A 102 -12.75 -1.49 -6.63
CA THR A 102 -11.92 -0.52 -5.91
C THR A 102 -10.82 -1.23 -5.15
N ILE A 103 -9.56 -0.93 -5.48
CA ILE A 103 -8.38 -1.60 -4.92
C ILE A 103 -7.40 -0.54 -4.40
N LEU A 104 -6.79 -0.83 -3.27
CA LEU A 104 -5.71 -0.05 -2.67
C LEU A 104 -4.35 -0.54 -3.16
N ILE A 105 -3.47 0.38 -3.54
CA ILE A 105 -2.02 0.11 -3.64
C ILE A 105 -1.32 1.00 -2.63
N THR A 106 -0.63 0.40 -1.66
CA THR A 106 -0.10 1.13 -0.52
C THR A 106 1.23 0.58 -0.02
N LEU A 107 1.82 1.31 0.93
CA LEU A 107 3.03 0.92 1.66
C LEU A 107 2.68 0.22 2.98
N ALA A 108 3.63 -0.54 3.52
CA ALA A 108 3.57 -1.12 4.87
C ALA A 108 3.15 -0.10 5.95
N LEU A 109 3.49 1.17 5.74
CA LEU A 109 3.15 2.29 6.61
C LEU A 109 1.67 2.31 7.01
N THR A 110 0.74 2.11 6.06
CA THR A 110 -0.71 2.21 6.32
C THR A 110 -1.25 1.05 7.15
N HIS A 111 -0.65 -0.13 7.06
CA HIS A 111 -1.14 -1.35 7.70
C HIS A 111 -0.34 -1.73 8.95
N ILE A 112 0.93 -1.36 9.04
CA ILE A 112 1.78 -1.68 10.18
C ILE A 112 2.06 -0.45 11.03
N ASN A 113 2.78 0.55 10.48
CA ASN A 113 3.24 1.68 11.29
C ASN A 113 2.08 2.48 11.87
N ASN A 114 1.06 2.79 11.04
CA ASN A 114 -0.12 3.52 11.52
C ASN A 114 -0.91 2.73 12.57
N ALA A 115 -1.00 1.39 12.44
CA ALA A 115 -1.65 0.54 13.43
C ALA A 115 -0.98 0.60 14.80
N ILE A 116 0.34 0.81 14.84
CA ILE A 116 1.10 0.92 16.09
C ILE A 116 1.12 2.36 16.62
N LEU A 117 1.26 3.35 15.71
CA LEU A 117 1.49 4.75 16.08
C LEU A 117 0.21 5.59 16.21
N MET A 118 -0.91 5.13 15.64
CA MET A 118 -2.17 5.89 15.64
C MET A 118 -3.20 5.22 16.54
N PRO A 119 -3.52 5.78 17.71
CA PRO A 119 -4.48 5.17 18.65
C PRO A 119 -5.91 5.05 18.11
N LYS A 120 -6.25 5.84 17.10
CA LYS A 120 -7.59 5.88 16.48
C LYS A 120 -7.46 5.87 14.96
N LEU A 121 -7.31 4.68 14.37
CA LEU A 121 -7.45 4.52 12.93
C LEU A 121 -8.94 4.41 12.57
N PRO A 122 -9.37 4.97 11.42
CA PRO A 122 -10.73 4.83 10.93
C PRO A 122 -11.00 3.46 10.27
N TYR A 123 -10.03 2.55 10.27
CA TYR A 123 -10.09 1.19 9.74
C TYR A 123 -9.26 0.22 10.60
N ASP A 124 -9.62 -1.04 10.55
CA ASP A 124 -8.80 -2.15 11.07
C ASP A 124 -7.92 -2.70 9.93
N PRO A 125 -6.57 -2.62 10.02
CA PRO A 125 -5.67 -2.98 8.92
C PRO A 125 -5.72 -4.46 8.53
N VAL A 126 -6.32 -5.32 9.35
CA VAL A 126 -6.45 -6.76 9.09
C VAL A 126 -7.88 -7.11 8.69
N LYS A 127 -8.88 -6.61 9.45
CA LYS A 127 -10.28 -7.04 9.26
C LYS A 127 -11.00 -6.36 8.12
N ASP A 128 -10.60 -5.12 7.78
CA ASP A 128 -11.30 -4.31 6.78
C ASP A 128 -10.73 -4.48 5.37
N PHE A 129 -9.76 -5.39 5.19
CA PHE A 129 -9.09 -5.62 3.91
C PHE A 129 -8.97 -7.10 3.54
N THR A 130 -8.96 -7.35 2.24
CA THR A 130 -8.58 -8.62 1.63
C THR A 130 -7.21 -8.44 1.00
N PRO A 131 -6.14 -9.05 1.52
CA PRO A 131 -4.80 -9.00 0.91
C PRO A 131 -4.82 -9.70 -0.45
N LEU A 132 -4.18 -9.10 -1.46
CA LEU A 132 -4.12 -9.64 -2.82
C LEU A 132 -2.71 -10.06 -3.20
N SER A 133 -1.73 -9.15 -3.08
CA SER A 133 -0.32 -9.46 -3.34
C SER A 133 0.58 -8.38 -2.76
N GLN A 134 1.75 -8.76 -2.26
CA GLN A 134 2.88 -7.82 -2.13
C GLN A 134 3.53 -7.69 -3.51
N LEU A 135 3.52 -6.50 -4.06
CA LEU A 135 4.00 -6.23 -5.41
C LEU A 135 5.53 -6.09 -5.44
N ALA A 136 6.09 -5.43 -4.43
CA ALA A 136 7.51 -5.16 -4.36
C ALA A 136 7.95 -4.85 -2.93
N THR A 137 9.27 -4.89 -2.70
CA THR A 137 9.90 -4.55 -1.42
C THR A 137 11.10 -3.62 -1.65
N GLY A 138 11.51 -2.87 -0.60
CA GLY A 138 12.69 -2.02 -0.65
C GLY A 138 12.87 -1.20 0.62
N GLY A 139 14.08 -0.74 0.82
CA GLY A 139 14.46 0.09 1.96
C GLY A 139 14.95 1.48 1.56
N PRO A 140 14.86 2.47 2.45
CA PRO A 140 15.41 3.79 2.22
C PRO A 140 16.94 3.79 2.29
N MET A 141 17.54 4.75 1.58
CA MET A 141 18.96 5.04 1.60
C MET A 141 19.23 6.31 2.42
N LEU A 142 20.28 6.29 3.23
CA LEU A 142 20.81 7.51 3.85
C LEU A 142 21.69 8.22 2.85
N VAL A 143 21.40 9.50 2.58
CA VAL A 143 22.08 10.32 1.59
C VAL A 143 22.59 11.63 2.18
N ALA A 144 23.67 12.14 1.62
CA ALA A 144 24.23 13.44 1.94
C ALA A 144 24.60 14.18 0.66
N ARG A 145 24.91 15.48 0.76
CA ARG A 145 25.46 16.24 -0.37
C ARG A 145 26.76 15.60 -0.88
N ALA A 146 27.02 15.73 -2.16
CA ALA A 146 28.20 15.14 -2.78
C ALA A 146 29.53 15.65 -2.18
N ASP A 147 29.54 16.91 -1.72
CA ASP A 147 30.71 17.58 -1.09
C ASP A 147 30.88 17.30 0.41
N ALA A 148 29.94 16.54 1.04
CA ALA A 148 30.03 16.20 2.46
C ALA A 148 31.37 15.49 2.77
N PRO A 149 32.03 15.77 3.94
CA PRO A 149 33.36 15.25 4.25
C PRO A 149 33.35 13.80 4.77
N TYR A 150 32.33 13.02 4.44
CA TYR A 150 32.16 11.62 4.81
C TYR A 150 31.55 10.85 3.64
N SER A 151 31.84 9.55 3.53
CA SER A 151 31.43 8.69 2.39
C SER A 151 30.74 7.38 2.77
N ASP A 152 30.69 7.06 4.06
CA ASP A 152 30.07 5.87 4.62
C ASP A 152 29.49 6.15 6.02
N LEU A 153 28.83 5.18 6.63
CA LEU A 153 28.21 5.36 7.95
C LEU A 153 29.23 5.59 9.06
N ALA A 154 30.41 4.95 8.99
CA ALA A 154 31.43 5.07 10.02
C ALA A 154 32.03 6.49 10.03
N SER A 155 32.41 7.00 8.86
CA SER A 155 32.93 8.36 8.69
C SER A 155 31.87 9.43 8.98
N PHE A 156 30.59 9.17 8.63
CA PHE A 156 29.48 10.03 9.00
C PHE A 156 29.32 10.13 10.52
N VAL A 157 29.31 9.00 11.23
CA VAL A 157 29.18 8.98 12.71
C VAL A 157 30.37 9.69 13.36
N ALA A 158 31.61 9.48 12.85
CA ALA A 158 32.79 10.16 13.35
C ALA A 158 32.72 11.68 13.13
N PHE A 159 32.20 12.13 12.00
CA PHE A 159 31.94 13.53 11.70
C PHE A 159 30.87 14.11 12.62
N ALA A 160 29.71 13.47 12.71
CA ALA A 160 28.54 13.93 13.47
C ALA A 160 28.84 14.06 14.98
N ARG A 161 29.71 13.22 15.54
CA ARG A 161 30.21 13.37 16.94
C ARG A 161 30.93 14.67 17.19
N ARG A 162 31.64 15.21 16.18
CA ARG A 162 32.37 16.47 16.29
C ARG A 162 31.54 17.69 15.90
N HIS A 163 30.40 17.48 15.29
CA HIS A 163 29.47 18.52 14.82
C HIS A 163 28.05 18.20 15.33
N PRO A 164 27.78 18.45 16.65
CA PRO A 164 26.47 18.14 17.23
C PRO A 164 25.39 19.07 16.67
N GLY A 165 24.15 18.56 16.62
CA GLY A 165 22.99 19.33 16.16
C GLY A 165 22.68 19.22 14.67
N LEU A 166 23.29 18.24 13.96
CA LEU A 166 22.96 17.99 12.56
C LEU A 166 21.47 17.68 12.38
N THR A 167 20.92 18.18 11.28
CA THR A 167 19.51 18.03 10.90
C THR A 167 19.34 16.99 9.82
N TYR A 168 18.23 16.23 9.86
CA TYR A 168 17.93 15.27 8.80
C TYR A 168 16.49 15.31 8.34
N GLY A 169 16.29 15.18 7.03
CA GLY A 169 15.00 15.21 6.39
C GLY A 169 14.42 13.80 6.12
N THR A 170 13.10 13.68 6.31
CA THR A 170 12.31 12.48 5.93
C THR A 170 10.99 12.89 5.30
N TRP A 171 10.26 11.92 4.74
CA TRP A 171 8.91 12.11 4.20
C TRP A 171 7.81 11.95 5.26
N GLY A 172 8.07 12.35 6.50
CA GLY A 172 7.06 12.49 7.55
C GLY A 172 7.29 11.64 8.78
N ASN A 173 6.56 12.00 9.82
CA ASN A 173 6.55 11.30 11.09
C ASN A 173 6.05 9.86 10.93
N GLY A 174 6.67 8.91 11.65
CA GLY A 174 6.32 7.50 11.59
C GLY A 174 6.73 6.79 10.30
N SER A 175 7.28 7.50 9.31
CA SER A 175 7.87 6.87 8.12
C SER A 175 9.05 5.98 8.52
N GLN A 176 9.36 4.97 7.70
CA GLN A 176 10.49 4.10 7.94
C GLN A 176 11.81 4.89 8.02
N ALA A 177 11.96 5.94 7.20
CA ALA A 177 13.09 6.86 7.27
C ALA A 177 13.20 7.59 8.62
N HIS A 178 12.07 8.02 9.19
CA HIS A 178 12.05 8.61 10.54
C HIS A 178 12.47 7.59 11.60
N LEU A 179 11.89 6.38 11.56
CA LEU A 179 12.21 5.31 12.51
C LEU A 179 13.69 4.94 12.48
N PHE A 180 14.27 4.79 11.30
CA PHE A 180 15.68 4.49 11.14
C PHE A 180 16.59 5.68 11.54
N GLY A 181 16.16 6.91 11.28
CA GLY A 181 16.88 8.10 11.75
C GLY A 181 16.96 8.17 13.27
N GLU A 182 15.84 7.92 13.96
CA GLU A 182 15.80 7.90 15.43
C GLU A 182 16.53 6.68 16.00
N LEU A 183 16.49 5.52 15.34
CA LEU A 183 17.32 4.37 15.71
C LEU A 183 18.81 4.69 15.62
N LEU A 184 19.25 5.33 14.53
CA LEU A 184 20.65 5.77 14.34
C LEU A 184 21.08 6.71 15.46
N LYS A 185 20.27 7.71 15.74
CA LYS A 185 20.50 8.67 16.83
C LYS A 185 20.68 7.95 18.17
N ARG A 186 19.82 7.01 18.52
CA ARG A 186 19.90 6.26 19.79
C ARG A 186 21.09 5.32 19.86
N GLN A 187 21.38 4.57 18.81
CA GLN A 187 22.48 3.61 18.78
C GLN A 187 23.85 4.30 18.86
N THR A 188 23.97 5.47 18.26
CA THR A 188 25.24 6.19 18.16
C THR A 188 25.43 7.26 19.24
N GLY A 189 24.36 7.63 19.96
CA GLY A 189 24.35 8.76 20.90
C GLY A 189 24.49 10.13 20.23
N LEU A 190 24.29 10.22 18.93
CA LEU A 190 24.43 11.47 18.19
C LEU A 190 23.30 12.46 18.53
N ASN A 191 23.62 13.74 18.57
CA ASN A 191 22.64 14.81 18.66
C ASN A 191 22.16 15.17 17.24
N LEU A 192 21.06 14.52 16.80
CA LEU A 192 20.44 14.71 15.49
C LEU A 192 19.03 15.28 15.67
N THR A 193 18.64 16.20 14.79
CA THR A 193 17.29 16.80 14.77
C THR A 193 16.52 16.35 13.55
N HIS A 194 15.38 15.70 13.77
CA HIS A 194 14.47 15.29 12.70
C HIS A 194 13.67 16.47 12.16
N VAL A 195 13.58 16.58 10.84
CA VAL A 195 12.76 17.57 10.12
C VAL A 195 11.83 16.81 9.17
N PRO A 196 10.51 16.72 9.52
CA PRO A 196 9.53 16.04 8.69
C PRO A 196 9.07 16.89 7.51
N TYR A 197 9.06 16.31 6.32
CA TYR A 197 8.51 16.89 5.09
C TYR A 197 7.27 16.12 4.63
N LYS A 198 6.47 16.73 3.74
CA LYS A 198 5.30 16.06 3.15
C LYS A 198 5.69 15.04 2.06
N ALA A 199 6.90 15.13 1.54
CA ALA A 199 7.45 14.27 0.49
C ALA A 199 8.99 14.34 0.51
N GLU A 200 9.64 13.46 -0.26
CA GLU A 200 11.09 13.36 -0.37
C GLU A 200 11.73 14.59 -1.06
N ALA A 201 11.14 15.06 -2.16
CA ALA A 201 11.74 16.09 -2.99
C ALA A 201 12.00 17.44 -2.25
N PRO A 202 11.10 17.98 -1.42
CA PRO A 202 11.39 19.17 -0.62
C PRO A 202 12.57 18.98 0.35
N ALA A 203 12.70 17.82 0.99
CA ALA A 203 13.83 17.52 1.87
C ALA A 203 15.16 17.55 1.12
N HIS A 204 15.19 17.01 -0.09
CA HIS A 204 16.39 17.02 -0.93
C HIS A 204 16.74 18.42 -1.45
N LEU A 205 15.76 19.27 -1.73
CA LEU A 205 16.01 20.68 -2.09
C LEU A 205 16.66 21.44 -0.92
N ASP A 206 16.13 21.27 0.28
CA ASP A 206 16.68 21.89 1.49
C ASP A 206 18.07 21.34 1.84
N MET A 207 18.32 20.04 1.61
CA MET A 207 19.66 19.45 1.75
C MET A 207 20.64 20.05 0.72
N ALA A 208 20.23 20.17 -0.54
CA ALA A 208 21.05 20.78 -1.59
C ALA A 208 21.35 22.26 -1.30
N GLY A 209 20.40 22.97 -0.69
CA GLY A 209 20.55 24.37 -0.23
C GLY A 209 21.34 24.54 1.08
N GLY A 210 21.75 23.44 1.74
CA GLY A 210 22.48 23.48 3.01
C GLY A 210 21.60 23.79 4.24
N VAL A 211 20.28 23.72 4.11
CA VAL A 211 19.32 23.84 5.23
C VAL A 211 19.27 22.56 6.05
N LEU A 212 19.43 21.40 5.37
CA LEU A 212 19.60 20.10 6.00
C LEU A 212 21.01 19.56 5.78
N ASP A 213 21.52 18.84 6.76
CA ASP A 213 22.85 18.22 6.69
C ASP A 213 22.83 16.91 5.90
N PHE A 214 21.78 16.10 6.06
CA PHE A 214 21.55 14.85 5.35
C PHE A 214 20.06 14.53 5.25
N ALA A 215 19.72 13.52 4.46
CA ALA A 215 18.34 13.11 4.27
C ALA A 215 18.24 11.61 4.02
N TRP A 216 17.02 11.11 4.00
CA TRP A 216 16.70 9.79 3.50
C TRP A 216 16.14 9.91 2.09
N ALA A 217 16.43 8.91 1.24
CA ALA A 217 16.03 8.86 -0.15
C ALA A 217 15.48 7.50 -0.54
N ASN A 218 14.53 7.49 -1.46
CA ASN A 218 14.21 6.30 -2.22
C ASN A 218 15.40 5.95 -3.14
N PRO A 219 15.73 4.66 -3.35
CA PRO A 219 16.87 4.26 -4.18
C PRO A 219 16.88 4.85 -5.59
N ALA A 220 15.71 5.00 -6.23
CA ALA A 220 15.64 5.61 -7.57
C ALA A 220 16.08 7.09 -7.56
N THR A 221 15.61 7.86 -6.59
CA THR A 221 16.01 9.27 -6.41
C THR A 221 17.48 9.35 -6.06
N ALA A 222 17.93 8.51 -5.13
CA ALA A 222 19.34 8.44 -4.73
C ALA A 222 20.24 8.19 -5.94
N ARG A 223 19.92 7.18 -6.78
CA ARG A 223 20.66 6.86 -7.99
C ARG A 223 20.71 8.04 -8.97
N ALA A 224 19.56 8.60 -9.31
CA ALA A 224 19.49 9.71 -10.27
C ALA A 224 20.32 10.93 -9.82
N GLN A 225 20.25 11.28 -8.53
CA GLN A 225 20.99 12.43 -8.00
C GLN A 225 22.47 12.14 -7.77
N THR A 226 22.85 10.89 -7.47
CA THR A 226 24.26 10.47 -7.40
C THR A 226 24.90 10.51 -8.79
N GLN A 227 24.20 10.02 -9.82
CA GLN A 227 24.66 10.11 -11.21
C GLN A 227 24.81 11.57 -11.68
N ALA A 228 23.96 12.46 -11.18
CA ALA A 228 24.05 13.90 -11.45
C ALA A 228 25.13 14.61 -10.60
N GLY A 229 25.88 13.91 -9.76
CA GLY A 229 26.92 14.46 -8.90
C GLY A 229 26.40 15.37 -7.78
N LYS A 230 25.11 15.31 -7.45
CA LYS A 230 24.48 16.20 -6.46
C LYS A 230 24.53 15.66 -5.03
N LEU A 231 24.48 14.33 -4.88
CA LEU A 231 24.55 13.66 -3.59
C LEU A 231 25.40 12.40 -3.65
N LYS A 232 25.67 11.84 -2.48
CA LYS A 232 26.27 10.53 -2.28
C LYS A 232 25.39 9.70 -1.33
N VAL A 233 25.44 8.37 -1.50
CA VAL A 233 24.75 7.42 -0.64
C VAL A 233 25.71 6.89 0.40
N LEU A 234 25.30 6.88 1.67
CA LEU A 234 26.10 6.40 2.80
C LEU A 234 25.78 4.95 3.16
N GLY A 235 24.60 4.49 2.84
CA GLY A 235 24.17 3.13 3.07
C GLY A 235 22.70 2.93 2.74
N ILE A 236 22.30 1.68 2.56
CA ILE A 236 20.91 1.26 2.34
C ILE A 236 20.42 0.42 3.51
N THR A 237 19.17 0.60 3.91
CA THR A 237 18.48 -0.31 4.85
C THR A 237 17.96 -1.53 4.12
N GLY A 238 17.47 -2.52 4.87
CA GLY A 238 16.97 -3.77 4.32
C GLY A 238 17.98 -4.90 4.39
N THR A 239 17.55 -6.07 3.89
CA THR A 239 18.30 -7.32 4.03
C THR A 239 19.40 -7.51 2.99
N ARG A 240 19.39 -6.70 1.92
CA ARG A 240 20.31 -6.82 0.78
C ARG A 240 20.53 -5.48 0.08
N ARG A 241 21.62 -5.42 -0.68
CA ARG A 241 21.89 -4.30 -1.58
C ARG A 241 20.87 -4.25 -2.70
N VAL A 242 20.54 -3.07 -3.18
CA VAL A 242 19.65 -2.91 -4.34
C VAL A 242 20.41 -3.20 -5.64
N SER A 243 19.75 -3.92 -6.57
CA SER A 243 20.39 -4.39 -7.81
C SER A 243 20.89 -3.26 -8.72
N THR A 244 20.28 -2.08 -8.64
CA THR A 244 20.63 -0.91 -9.45
C THR A 244 21.79 -0.07 -8.87
N MET A 245 22.25 -0.37 -7.64
CA MET A 245 23.39 0.26 -6.96
C MET A 245 24.13 -0.77 -6.08
N PRO A 246 24.69 -1.83 -6.67
CA PRO A 246 25.27 -2.95 -5.92
C PRO A 246 26.53 -2.58 -5.11
N GLU A 247 27.14 -1.44 -5.42
CA GLU A 247 28.29 -0.88 -4.67
C GLU A 247 27.90 -0.33 -3.31
N ILE A 248 26.60 0.01 -3.09
CA ILE A 248 26.15 0.59 -1.83
C ILE A 248 25.93 -0.51 -0.80
N ALA A 249 26.74 -0.50 0.26
CA ALA A 249 26.62 -1.46 1.36
C ALA A 249 25.35 -1.19 2.19
N THR A 250 24.77 -2.28 2.72
CA THR A 250 23.68 -2.17 3.68
C THR A 250 24.18 -1.63 5.03
N PHE A 251 23.29 -1.10 5.85
CA PHE A 251 23.60 -0.73 7.22
C PHE A 251 24.15 -1.91 8.02
N THR A 252 23.58 -3.10 7.81
CA THR A 252 24.03 -4.34 8.48
C THR A 252 25.44 -4.74 8.06
N GLU A 253 25.78 -4.66 6.77
CA GLU A 253 27.15 -4.89 6.28
C GLU A 253 28.16 -3.88 6.85
N GLN A 254 27.72 -2.67 7.18
CA GLN A 254 28.52 -1.63 7.84
C GLN A 254 28.52 -1.73 9.38
N GLY A 255 27.95 -2.82 9.96
CA GLY A 255 27.95 -3.09 11.39
C GLY A 255 26.80 -2.50 12.20
N PHE A 256 25.81 -1.86 11.54
CA PHE A 256 24.63 -1.30 12.20
C PHE A 256 23.49 -2.30 12.22
N LYS A 257 23.02 -2.69 13.40
CA LYS A 257 21.95 -3.71 13.59
C LYS A 257 20.56 -3.07 13.64
N GLY A 258 19.53 -3.84 13.23
CA GLY A 258 18.13 -3.42 13.28
C GLY A 258 17.66 -2.59 12.08
N TYR A 259 18.46 -2.53 11.02
CA TYR A 259 18.12 -1.87 9.74
C TYR A 259 17.78 -2.88 8.64
N ASP A 260 17.71 -4.16 8.98
CA ASP A 260 17.40 -5.28 8.11
C ASP A 260 15.90 -5.50 7.89
N LEU A 261 15.12 -4.44 7.95
CA LEU A 261 13.67 -4.43 7.73
C LEU A 261 13.36 -3.67 6.44
N ASP A 262 12.84 -4.39 5.47
CA ASP A 262 12.32 -3.80 4.24
C ASP A 262 10.91 -3.24 4.43
N SER A 263 10.58 -2.18 3.71
CA SER A 263 9.20 -1.81 3.46
C SER A 263 8.68 -2.57 2.25
N TRP A 264 7.37 -2.63 2.09
CA TRP A 264 6.75 -3.26 0.92
C TRP A 264 5.62 -2.41 0.34
N ILE A 265 5.36 -2.65 -0.94
CA ILE A 265 4.19 -2.17 -1.65
C ILE A 265 3.21 -3.33 -1.71
N GLY A 266 2.00 -3.14 -1.19
CA GLY A 266 0.94 -4.14 -1.17
C GLY A 266 -0.31 -3.69 -1.91
N ALA A 267 -1.00 -4.65 -2.50
CA ALA A 267 -2.33 -4.47 -3.08
C ALA A 267 -3.39 -5.14 -2.20
N TYR A 268 -4.47 -4.43 -1.93
CA TYR A 268 -5.58 -4.88 -1.10
C TYR A 268 -6.93 -4.56 -1.73
N GLY A 269 -7.88 -5.47 -1.59
CA GLY A 269 -9.31 -5.18 -1.76
C GLY A 269 -9.96 -4.83 -0.43
N PRO A 270 -11.23 -4.35 -0.43
CA PRO A 270 -12.03 -4.25 0.79
C PRO A 270 -12.28 -5.64 1.41
N ALA A 271 -12.67 -5.66 2.68
CA ALA A 271 -13.02 -6.90 3.37
C ALA A 271 -14.12 -7.67 2.63
N ASN A 272 -14.13 -8.99 2.80
CA ASN A 272 -15.15 -9.89 2.23
C ASN A 272 -15.24 -9.86 0.69
N LEU A 273 -14.12 -9.57 0.02
CA LEU A 273 -14.05 -9.69 -1.43
C LEU A 273 -14.35 -11.15 -1.84
N PRO A 274 -15.28 -11.41 -2.80
CA PRO A 274 -15.56 -12.76 -3.24
C PRO A 274 -14.30 -13.51 -3.69
N ALA A 275 -14.14 -14.75 -3.25
CA ALA A 275 -12.91 -15.52 -3.48
C ALA A 275 -12.52 -15.61 -4.96
N ALA A 276 -13.49 -15.77 -5.87
CA ALA A 276 -13.23 -15.81 -7.31
C ALA A 276 -12.65 -14.48 -7.83
N ILE A 277 -13.12 -13.33 -7.32
CA ILE A 277 -12.61 -12.01 -7.68
C ILE A 277 -11.21 -11.79 -7.08
N ALA A 278 -11.02 -12.17 -5.81
CA ALA A 278 -9.71 -12.09 -5.16
C ALA A 278 -8.65 -12.91 -5.90
N THR A 279 -8.99 -14.14 -6.35
CA THR A 279 -8.12 -14.99 -7.16
C THR A 279 -7.77 -14.32 -8.49
N GLN A 280 -8.75 -13.78 -9.21
CA GLN A 280 -8.49 -13.09 -10.49
C GLN A 280 -7.54 -11.89 -10.31
N TRP A 281 -7.71 -11.11 -9.24
CA TRP A 281 -6.81 -10.03 -8.89
C TRP A 281 -5.39 -10.53 -8.57
N THR A 282 -5.29 -11.52 -7.71
CA THR A 282 -4.01 -12.11 -7.31
C THR A 282 -3.23 -12.63 -8.52
N ASP A 283 -3.88 -13.42 -9.38
CA ASP A 283 -3.26 -14.00 -10.58
C ASP A 283 -2.79 -12.90 -11.55
N ALA A 284 -3.64 -11.88 -11.77
CA ALA A 284 -3.28 -10.76 -12.63
C ALA A 284 -2.08 -9.97 -12.07
N LEU A 285 -2.10 -9.63 -10.78
CA LEU A 285 -1.01 -8.87 -10.13
C LEU A 285 0.31 -9.66 -10.17
N ARG A 286 0.28 -10.96 -9.89
CA ARG A 286 1.46 -11.84 -9.91
C ARG A 286 2.05 -11.95 -11.31
N GLU A 287 1.22 -12.21 -12.33
CA GLU A 287 1.67 -12.31 -13.73
C GLU A 287 2.27 -10.98 -14.21
N ILE A 288 1.61 -9.85 -13.90
CA ILE A 288 2.11 -8.51 -14.24
C ILE A 288 3.47 -8.27 -13.56
N THR A 289 3.59 -8.55 -12.26
CA THR A 289 4.84 -8.38 -11.51
C THR A 289 5.96 -9.25 -12.06
N ALA A 290 5.67 -10.46 -12.51
CA ALA A 290 6.65 -11.39 -13.06
C ALA A 290 7.18 -10.97 -14.46
N SER A 291 6.48 -10.07 -15.16
CA SER A 291 6.92 -9.61 -16.49
C SER A 291 8.22 -8.82 -16.41
N ALA A 292 9.11 -9.01 -17.39
CA ALA A 292 10.42 -8.34 -17.45
C ALA A 292 10.26 -6.81 -17.40
N GLU A 293 9.31 -6.26 -18.15
CA GLU A 293 9.04 -4.81 -18.18
C GLU A 293 8.71 -4.25 -16.81
N ILE A 294 7.83 -4.90 -16.03
CA ILE A 294 7.43 -4.42 -14.69
C ILE A 294 8.56 -4.61 -13.69
N ARG A 295 9.29 -5.70 -13.76
CA ARG A 295 10.48 -5.95 -12.94
C ARG A 295 11.52 -4.84 -13.13
N ASP A 296 11.84 -4.51 -14.38
CA ASP A 296 12.81 -3.45 -14.72
C ASP A 296 12.32 -2.08 -14.23
N LYS A 297 11.01 -1.80 -14.38
CA LYS A 297 10.44 -0.54 -13.90
C LYS A 297 10.40 -0.45 -12.38
N LEU A 298 10.05 -1.53 -11.67
CA LEU A 298 10.11 -1.56 -10.21
C LEU A 298 11.55 -1.36 -9.73
N ALA A 299 12.53 -2.05 -10.32
CA ALA A 299 13.94 -1.87 -10.02
C ALA A 299 14.40 -0.43 -10.31
N ALA A 300 13.94 0.19 -11.41
CA ALA A 300 14.23 1.59 -11.72
C ALA A 300 13.67 2.56 -10.67
N TYR A 301 12.54 2.20 -10.02
CA TYR A 301 12.00 2.92 -8.85
C TYR A 301 12.70 2.53 -7.53
N GLY A 302 13.66 1.62 -7.55
CA GLY A 302 14.40 1.18 -6.38
C GLY A 302 13.69 0.15 -5.53
N PHE A 303 12.76 -0.58 -6.11
CA PHE A 303 12.04 -1.68 -5.48
C PHE A 303 12.41 -3.01 -6.12
N GLU A 304 12.60 -4.02 -5.29
CA GLU A 304 12.76 -5.42 -5.74
C GLU A 304 11.37 -6.04 -5.92
N PRO A 305 11.05 -6.60 -7.11
CA PRO A 305 9.75 -7.19 -7.38
C PRO A 305 9.54 -8.46 -6.56
N LEU A 306 8.34 -8.63 -5.99
CA LEU A 306 7.90 -9.82 -5.25
C LEU A 306 6.80 -10.59 -6.02
N GLY A 307 5.59 -10.07 -6.08
CA GLY A 307 4.45 -10.69 -6.73
C GLY A 307 4.05 -11.99 -6.03
N ASN A 308 4.06 -12.03 -4.70
CA ASN A 308 3.70 -13.19 -3.93
C ASN A 308 2.17 -13.41 -3.84
N ASP A 309 1.77 -14.57 -3.34
CA ASP A 309 0.37 -14.88 -3.10
C ASP A 309 -0.16 -14.29 -1.78
N PRO A 310 -1.50 -14.26 -1.55
CA PRO A 310 -2.08 -13.71 -0.32
C PRO A 310 -1.63 -14.41 0.95
N LYS A 311 -1.34 -15.72 0.91
CA LYS A 311 -0.89 -16.48 2.08
C LYS A 311 0.52 -16.05 2.50
N GLU A 312 1.40 -15.92 1.52
CA GLU A 312 2.76 -15.40 1.72
C GLU A 312 2.72 -13.95 2.20
N PHE A 313 1.83 -13.12 1.62
CA PHE A 313 1.65 -11.74 2.03
C PHE A 313 1.24 -11.64 3.51
N VAL A 314 0.25 -12.44 3.93
CA VAL A 314 -0.18 -12.49 5.34
C VAL A 314 0.95 -12.97 6.25
N ALA A 315 1.71 -13.98 5.85
CA ALA A 315 2.85 -14.48 6.63
C ALA A 315 3.93 -13.39 6.80
N ASN A 316 4.26 -12.67 5.74
CA ASN A 316 5.22 -11.56 5.80
C ASN A 316 4.71 -10.43 6.69
N TYR A 317 3.44 -10.04 6.56
CA TYR A 317 2.81 -9.05 7.44
C TYR A 317 2.91 -9.44 8.93
N GLN A 318 2.60 -10.70 9.25
CA GLN A 318 2.66 -11.23 10.62
C GLN A 318 4.10 -11.26 11.16
N SER A 319 5.07 -11.55 10.31
CA SER A 319 6.50 -11.51 10.66
C SER A 319 7.00 -10.08 10.86
N ASP A 320 6.56 -9.14 10.03
CA ASP A 320 7.02 -7.74 10.08
C ASP A 320 6.43 -6.96 11.25
N LEU A 321 5.19 -7.23 11.63
CA LEU A 321 4.47 -6.48 12.66
C LEU A 321 5.25 -6.38 13.99
N PRO A 322 5.73 -7.47 14.61
CA PRO A 322 6.52 -7.40 15.84
C PRO A 322 7.89 -6.74 15.64
N ARG A 323 8.50 -6.89 14.45
CA ARG A 323 9.80 -6.28 14.12
C ARG A 323 9.68 -4.77 13.98
N VAL A 324 8.61 -4.28 13.33
CA VAL A 324 8.31 -2.83 13.24
C VAL A 324 7.96 -2.27 14.62
N ALA A 325 7.21 -3.00 15.44
CA ALA A 325 6.91 -2.58 16.82
C ALA A 325 8.19 -2.44 17.66
N GLU A 326 9.13 -3.38 17.50
CA GLU A 326 10.45 -3.30 18.14
C GLU A 326 11.25 -2.09 17.62
N LEU A 327 11.27 -1.87 16.30
CA LEU A 327 11.93 -0.72 15.70
C LEU A 327 11.37 0.60 16.23
N ILE A 328 10.04 0.74 16.29
CA ILE A 328 9.36 1.94 16.83
C ILE A 328 9.77 2.17 18.28
N ARG A 329 9.78 1.12 19.11
CA ARG A 329 10.21 1.19 20.51
C ARG A 329 11.69 1.54 20.62
N ALA A 330 12.56 0.88 19.85
CA ALA A 330 13.99 1.13 19.82
C ALA A 330 14.31 2.56 19.33
N ALA A 331 13.54 3.08 18.37
CA ALA A 331 13.63 4.46 17.90
C ALA A 331 13.08 5.48 18.91
N GLY A 332 12.24 5.04 19.88
CA GLY A 332 11.57 5.91 20.86
C GLY A 332 10.53 6.83 20.26
N VAL A 333 9.98 6.44 19.12
CA VAL A 333 8.88 7.16 18.49
C VAL A 333 7.59 6.74 19.18
N THR A 334 6.85 7.72 19.67
CA THR A 334 5.57 7.50 20.37
C THR A 334 4.39 7.79 19.46
N ALA A 335 3.23 7.24 19.83
CA ALA A 335 1.95 7.57 19.20
C ALA A 335 1.69 9.09 19.26
N GLN A 336 1.13 9.65 18.19
CA GLN A 336 0.78 11.07 18.06
C GLN A 336 -0.72 11.28 18.16
#